data_7c33347f5be71a9ae342b6b341af10db
#
_entry.id   7c33347f5be71a9ae342b6b341af10db
#
_cell.length_a   1.000
_cell.length_b   1.000
_cell.length_c   1.000
_cell.angle_alpha   90.00
_cell.angle_beta   90.00
_cell.angle_gamma   90.00
#
_symmetry.space_group_name_H-M   'P 1'
#
loop_
_entity.id
_entity.type
_entity.pdbx_description
1 polymer ?
#
loop_
_entity_poly.entity_id
_entity_poly.type
_entity_poly.pdbx_seq_one_letter_code
_entity_poly.pdbx_strand_id
1 'polypeptide(L)'
;MTLTVLAAISLSLPLVFGEETKASPDQDKSNDFWNSVYEDNHVVEIDISLTKEAWESMQPAQNERGRGGPPRGGVLPDGPPQGRSRRPDGPLSGGGPSDRRGPSGPPPGGGGGRGGAGTSFEYVKADITIDGEQFKDAGLRFKGNSSYRFSSDGLKRPLKIDTNRFVTEQKLHGRTKFNLSNSYLDPAFMKEKLAYEVYQAAGIPTPGTGWAKVSLSIEDELKKKNLGIYVLIEQVDENYLERKFGEKSKSSLLMKPETHANWQHPGEEIEQYKEVFNIKEGEDNKEQITQFGDFLRFIGKVSGTEFSNQIGEKMDLDFYAGYLAATSLLASLDSYIGAPHNYYLMVDQADNKVRLFPWDVNEAFGTFTMGTTPEKLAEWDITRPWTSNIPLLERLFTHKDFSKLYQEKLNKLMKGPFTEKHLYERVDIFTKALKPYLSKTEQIAFRMGIEGDSSGKNSAVERDIFAIKPFIKRRIRSVKAQLAGKSKGVKIEGRGGRGGRGGRPPRRQAPREESRAPKD
;
A
#
# COMPACT_ATOMS: atom_id res chain seq x y z
N MET A 1 -2.31 70.40 3.07
CA MET A 1 -1.58 69.17 2.84
C MET A 1 -2.24 68.10 3.69
N THR A 2 -3.19 67.36 3.11
CA THR A 2 -4.00 66.35 3.81
C THR A 2 -3.55 65.01 3.30
N LEU A 3 -2.95 64.24 4.16
CA LEU A 3 -2.53 62.85 3.87
C LEU A 3 -3.74 61.93 3.98
N THR A 4 -4.14 61.33 2.85
CA THR A 4 -5.17 60.29 2.81
C THR A 4 -4.49 58.93 2.97
N VAL A 5 -4.77 58.23 4.08
CA VAL A 5 -4.35 56.85 4.34
C VAL A 5 -5.35 55.91 3.68
N LEU A 6 -4.93 55.17 2.66
CA LEU A 6 -5.70 54.09 2.08
C LEU A 6 -5.53 52.84 2.97
N ALA A 7 -6.60 52.46 3.67
CA ALA A 7 -6.71 51.20 4.36
C ALA A 7 -7.07 50.10 3.35
N ALA A 8 -6.17 49.14 3.16
CA ALA A 8 -6.45 47.92 2.40
C ALA A 8 -7.31 47.00 3.25
N ILE A 9 -8.58 46.85 2.88
CA ILE A 9 -9.49 45.87 3.47
C ILE A 9 -9.19 44.51 2.80
N SER A 10 -8.52 43.63 3.52
CA SER A 10 -8.43 42.21 3.15
C SER A 10 -9.77 41.53 3.45
N LEU A 11 -10.55 41.28 2.44
CA LEU A 11 -11.71 40.38 2.54
C LEU A 11 -11.23 38.94 2.68
N SER A 12 -11.14 38.47 3.91
CA SER A 12 -11.14 37.03 4.21
C SER A 12 -12.58 36.54 4.12
N LEU A 13 -12.89 35.81 3.04
CA LEU A 13 -14.13 35.03 2.98
C LEU A 13 -14.08 33.96 4.09
N PRO A 14 -15.08 33.88 4.96
CA PRO A 14 -15.19 32.75 5.88
C PRO A 14 -15.53 31.50 5.07
N LEU A 15 -14.70 30.46 5.21
CA LEU A 15 -15.11 29.09 4.90
C LEU A 15 -16.38 28.81 5.71
N VAL A 16 -17.49 28.64 5.01
CA VAL A 16 -18.75 28.17 5.61
C VAL A 16 -18.51 26.72 5.98
N PHE A 17 -18.10 26.48 7.22
CA PHE A 17 -18.28 25.18 7.85
C PHE A 17 -19.77 24.97 8.01
N GLY A 18 -20.27 23.86 7.45
CA GLY A 18 -21.66 23.43 7.67
C GLY A 18 -21.96 23.40 9.17
N GLU A 19 -23.22 23.65 9.53
CA GLU A 19 -23.72 23.59 10.90
C GLU A 19 -23.18 22.34 11.61
N GLU A 20 -22.46 22.55 12.71
CA GLU A 20 -22.06 21.48 13.62
C GLU A 20 -23.35 20.84 14.20
N THR A 21 -23.80 19.77 13.58
CA THR A 21 -24.75 18.90 14.23
C THR A 21 -24.06 18.34 15.47
N LYS A 22 -24.53 18.71 16.66
CA LYS A 22 -24.01 18.17 17.92
C LYS A 22 -24.01 16.64 17.84
N ALA A 23 -22.83 16.06 17.88
CA ALA A 23 -22.66 14.61 17.92
C ALA A 23 -23.44 14.02 19.11
N SER A 24 -23.97 12.82 18.98
CA SER A 24 -24.57 12.13 20.10
C SER A 24 -23.52 11.76 21.14
N PRO A 25 -23.86 11.62 22.43
CA PRO A 25 -22.89 11.23 23.47
C PRO A 25 -22.12 9.93 23.17
N ASP A 26 -22.69 9.01 22.41
CA ASP A 26 -22.06 7.77 21.99
C ASP A 26 -21.08 7.99 20.82
N GLN A 27 -21.36 8.97 19.98
CA GLN A 27 -20.46 9.38 18.89
C GLN A 27 -19.24 10.13 19.43
N ASP A 28 -19.41 10.92 20.47
CA ASP A 28 -18.31 11.60 21.16
C ASP A 28 -17.36 10.57 21.80
N LYS A 29 -17.87 9.59 22.54
CA LYS A 29 -17.06 8.51 23.11
C LYS A 29 -16.33 7.67 22.06
N SER A 30 -16.99 7.42 20.93
CA SER A 30 -16.37 6.72 19.80
C SER A 30 -15.21 7.51 19.22
N ASN A 31 -15.39 8.81 19.02
CA ASN A 31 -14.34 9.69 18.52
C ASN A 31 -13.16 9.77 19.50
N ASP A 32 -13.41 9.88 20.81
CA ASP A 32 -12.37 9.92 21.84
C ASP A 32 -11.50 8.66 21.84
N PHE A 33 -12.10 7.47 21.73
CA PHE A 33 -11.35 6.22 21.64
C PHE A 33 -10.44 6.21 20.40
N TRP A 34 -11.00 6.50 19.22
CA TRP A 34 -10.20 6.45 17.99
C TRP A 34 -9.17 7.57 17.90
N ASN A 35 -9.41 8.74 18.50
CA ASN A 35 -8.41 9.79 18.63
C ASN A 35 -7.26 9.32 19.53
N SER A 36 -7.55 8.66 20.66
CA SER A 36 -6.48 8.10 21.50
C SER A 36 -5.61 7.11 20.75
N VAL A 37 -6.19 6.26 19.89
CA VAL A 37 -5.46 5.27 19.08
C VAL A 37 -4.65 5.92 17.98
N TYR A 38 -5.24 6.88 17.26
CA TYR A 38 -4.65 7.40 16.03
C TYR A 38 -3.81 8.66 16.26
N GLU A 39 -4.19 9.53 17.21
CA GLU A 39 -3.50 10.79 17.48
C GLU A 39 -2.58 10.68 18.69
N ASP A 40 -3.06 10.12 19.81
CA ASP A 40 -2.33 10.03 21.07
C ASP A 40 -1.41 8.80 21.14
N ASN A 41 -1.47 7.92 20.11
CA ASN A 41 -0.63 6.73 19.97
C ASN A 41 -0.86 5.67 21.06
N HIS A 42 -2.08 5.54 21.57
CA HIS A 42 -2.47 4.41 22.41
C HIS A 42 -2.26 3.09 21.65
N VAL A 43 -1.57 2.14 22.26
CA VAL A 43 -1.32 0.81 21.69
C VAL A 43 -2.44 -0.12 22.16
N VAL A 44 -3.34 -0.49 21.25
CA VAL A 44 -4.49 -1.34 21.52
C VAL A 44 -4.03 -2.76 21.88
N GLU A 45 -4.56 -3.36 22.95
CA GLU A 45 -4.30 -4.76 23.27
C GLU A 45 -5.35 -5.66 22.60
N ILE A 46 -4.91 -6.65 21.80
CA ILE A 46 -5.78 -7.60 21.10
C ILE A 46 -5.40 -9.02 21.49
N ASP A 47 -6.32 -9.71 22.15
CA ASP A 47 -6.21 -11.14 22.47
C ASP A 47 -7.14 -11.93 21.53
N ILE A 48 -6.59 -12.89 20.78
CA ILE A 48 -7.30 -13.75 19.81
C ILE A 48 -7.29 -15.17 20.33
N SER A 49 -8.46 -15.81 20.38
CA SER A 49 -8.61 -17.22 20.75
C SER A 49 -9.36 -17.98 19.65
N LEU A 50 -8.80 -19.08 19.23
CA LEU A 50 -9.30 -19.96 18.15
C LEU A 50 -9.40 -21.39 18.64
N THR A 51 -10.37 -22.16 18.09
CA THR A 51 -10.30 -23.62 18.13
C THR A 51 -9.20 -24.11 17.18
N LYS A 52 -8.74 -25.33 17.38
CA LYS A 52 -7.75 -25.95 16.49
C LYS A 52 -8.28 -26.06 15.05
N GLU A 53 -9.52 -26.48 14.87
CA GLU A 53 -10.16 -26.61 13.57
C GLU A 53 -10.27 -25.26 12.84
N ALA A 54 -10.61 -24.19 13.57
CA ALA A 54 -10.65 -22.85 13.01
C ALA A 54 -9.25 -22.40 12.52
N TRP A 55 -8.20 -22.66 13.33
CA TRP A 55 -6.83 -22.35 12.93
C TRP A 55 -6.38 -23.14 11.69
N GLU A 56 -6.71 -24.43 11.62
CA GLU A 56 -6.37 -25.28 10.48
C GLU A 56 -7.12 -24.85 9.20
N SER A 57 -8.43 -24.53 9.31
CA SER A 57 -9.25 -24.09 8.17
C SER A 57 -8.87 -22.71 7.64
N MET A 58 -8.29 -21.84 8.48
CA MET A 58 -7.79 -20.54 8.07
C MET A 58 -6.54 -20.62 7.18
N GLN A 59 -5.83 -21.77 7.19
CA GLN A 59 -4.65 -21.98 6.36
C GLN A 59 -5.06 -22.11 4.88
N PRO A 60 -4.37 -21.43 3.93
CA PRO A 60 -4.63 -21.60 2.50
C PRO A 60 -4.40 -23.07 2.08
N ALA A 61 -5.20 -23.55 1.14
CA ALA A 61 -5.04 -24.88 0.57
C ALA A 61 -3.61 -25.10 0.04
N GLN A 62 -3.05 -26.28 0.27
CA GLN A 62 -1.65 -26.60 -0.07
C GLN A 62 -1.30 -26.39 -1.56
N ASN A 63 -2.29 -26.49 -2.46
CA ASN A 63 -2.09 -26.28 -3.91
C ASN A 63 -1.86 -24.82 -4.29
N GLU A 64 -2.20 -23.86 -3.44
CA GLU A 64 -1.95 -22.42 -3.67
C GLU A 64 -0.56 -21.99 -3.19
N ARG A 65 0.11 -22.79 -2.35
CA ARG A 65 1.46 -22.50 -1.83
C ARG A 65 2.57 -22.63 -2.88
N GLY A 66 2.31 -23.25 -4.04
CA GLY A 66 3.34 -23.74 -4.97
C GLY A 66 3.65 -22.89 -6.21
N ARG A 67 3.00 -21.75 -6.47
CA ARG A 67 3.21 -20.99 -7.72
C ARG A 67 4.18 -19.79 -7.63
N GLY A 68 4.91 -19.64 -6.57
CA GLY A 68 5.96 -18.62 -6.47
C GLY A 68 7.25 -19.25 -6.00
N GLY A 69 8.20 -19.50 -6.90
CA GLY A 69 9.54 -19.94 -6.54
C GLY A 69 10.21 -18.96 -5.58
N PRO A 70 11.16 -19.42 -4.73
CA PRO A 70 11.82 -18.58 -3.74
C PRO A 70 12.52 -17.41 -4.42
N PRO A 71 12.56 -16.22 -3.79
CA PRO A 71 13.39 -15.13 -4.27
C PRO A 71 14.86 -15.58 -4.25
N ARG A 72 15.54 -15.44 -5.38
CA ARG A 72 16.99 -15.63 -5.43
C ARG A 72 17.62 -14.52 -4.58
N GLY A 73 18.16 -14.91 -3.42
CA GLY A 73 18.93 -14.00 -2.56
C GLY A 73 18.54 -14.01 -1.09
N GLY A 74 18.29 -15.17 -0.47
CA GLY A 74 18.21 -15.30 0.97
C GLY A 74 19.09 -16.45 1.43
N VAL A 75 20.15 -16.17 2.16
CA VAL A 75 21.02 -17.17 2.79
C VAL A 75 20.26 -17.80 3.94
N LEU A 76 20.13 -19.12 3.91
CA LEU A 76 19.64 -19.92 5.05
C LEU A 76 20.77 -20.04 6.08
N PRO A 77 20.48 -20.13 7.39
CA PRO A 77 21.52 -20.39 8.39
C PRO A 77 22.07 -21.80 8.23
N ASP A 78 23.39 -21.89 8.33
CA ASP A 78 24.20 -23.08 8.15
C ASP A 78 23.81 -24.25 9.06
N GLY A 79 23.48 -25.40 8.42
CA GLY A 79 23.58 -26.73 9.00
C GLY A 79 24.68 -27.50 8.27
N PRO A 80 25.34 -28.51 8.90
CA PRO A 80 26.52 -29.13 8.36
C PRO A 80 26.27 -29.93 7.08
N PRO A 81 27.26 -30.02 6.16
CA PRO A 81 27.08 -30.59 4.83
C PRO A 81 26.95 -32.11 4.87
N GLN A 82 25.84 -32.63 4.39
CA GLN A 82 25.71 -34.04 4.06
C GLN A 82 25.76 -34.27 2.55
N GLY A 83 26.52 -35.30 2.18
CA GLY A 83 27.04 -35.61 0.89
C GLY A 83 26.05 -35.71 -0.28
N ARG A 84 26.49 -35.21 -1.41
CA ARG A 84 25.86 -35.40 -2.72
C ARG A 84 26.03 -36.83 -3.22
N SER A 85 24.93 -37.56 -3.35
CA SER A 85 24.86 -38.75 -4.21
C SER A 85 24.28 -38.39 -5.57
N ARG A 86 25.04 -38.66 -6.64
CA ARG A 86 24.61 -38.53 -8.04
C ARG A 86 23.56 -39.60 -8.35
N ARG A 87 22.49 -39.24 -9.05
CA ARG A 87 21.61 -40.19 -9.75
C ARG A 87 21.64 -39.90 -11.25
N PRO A 88 21.58 -40.99 -12.05
CA PRO A 88 21.80 -40.94 -13.49
C PRO A 88 20.53 -40.62 -14.28
N ASP A 89 20.75 -40.19 -15.52
CA ASP A 89 19.76 -39.82 -16.53
C ASP A 89 18.87 -41.01 -16.95
N GLY A 90 17.57 -40.74 -17.13
CA GLY A 90 16.60 -41.64 -17.75
C GLY A 90 15.69 -40.87 -18.73
N PRO A 91 15.20 -41.52 -19.79
CA PRO A 91 14.80 -40.85 -21.02
C PRO A 91 13.36 -40.34 -21.07
N LEU A 92 13.15 -39.40 -21.97
CA LEU A 92 11.90 -38.74 -22.39
C LEU A 92 10.90 -39.77 -22.98
N SER A 93 9.64 -39.69 -22.58
CA SER A 93 8.53 -40.22 -23.37
C SER A 93 7.37 -39.20 -23.39
N GLY A 94 6.87 -38.96 -24.60
CA GLY A 94 5.78 -38.07 -24.88
C GLY A 94 4.40 -38.72 -24.68
N GLY A 95 3.37 -37.88 -24.75
CA GLY A 95 1.99 -38.39 -24.75
C GLY A 95 0.96 -37.25 -24.65
N GLY A 96 0.21 -37.10 -25.62
CA GLY A 96 -0.83 -36.29 -26.13
C GLY A 96 -2.07 -35.97 -25.25
N PRO A 97 -3.07 -35.28 -25.86
CA PRO A 97 -4.09 -34.53 -25.14
C PRO A 97 -5.29 -35.38 -24.74
N SER A 98 -5.92 -35.09 -23.60
CA SER A 98 -7.24 -35.60 -23.28
C SER A 98 -8.19 -34.53 -22.79
N ASP A 99 -9.17 -34.23 -23.63
CA ASP A 99 -10.44 -33.63 -23.28
C ASP A 99 -11.14 -34.42 -22.16
N ARG A 100 -11.58 -33.71 -21.10
CA ARG A 100 -12.73 -34.12 -20.31
C ARG A 100 -13.45 -32.93 -19.72
N ARG A 101 -14.60 -32.62 -20.29
CA ARG A 101 -15.68 -31.83 -19.66
C ARG A 101 -16.33 -32.67 -18.55
N GLY A 102 -16.64 -32.02 -17.44
CA GLY A 102 -17.50 -32.59 -16.40
C GLY A 102 -17.91 -31.49 -15.39
N PRO A 103 -19.04 -31.58 -14.65
CA PRO A 103 -20.09 -30.60 -14.64
C PRO A 103 -20.12 -29.70 -13.39
N SER A 104 -20.84 -28.54 -13.58
CA SER A 104 -21.55 -27.69 -12.62
C SER A 104 -21.05 -27.59 -11.17
N GLY A 105 -20.59 -26.39 -10.82
CA GLY A 105 -20.20 -25.98 -9.48
C GLY A 105 -21.37 -25.59 -8.57
N PRO A 106 -21.12 -25.43 -7.29
CA PRO A 106 -22.08 -25.02 -6.28
C PRO A 106 -22.35 -23.49 -6.29
N PRO A 107 -23.40 -23.02 -5.60
CA PRO A 107 -23.95 -21.67 -5.75
C PRO A 107 -23.08 -20.57 -5.14
N PRO A 108 -23.28 -19.29 -5.54
CA PRO A 108 -22.44 -18.20 -5.08
C PRO A 108 -22.79 -17.79 -3.66
N GLY A 109 -21.84 -18.00 -2.76
CA GLY A 109 -21.90 -17.51 -1.39
C GLY A 109 -20.70 -16.65 -1.05
N GLY A 110 -20.95 -15.36 -0.83
CA GLY A 110 -20.11 -14.45 -0.06
C GLY A 110 -18.77 -14.03 -0.65
N GLY A 111 -18.70 -12.79 -1.11
CA GLY A 111 -17.56 -12.05 -1.61
C GLY A 111 -16.17 -12.34 -1.03
N GLY A 112 -15.50 -13.34 -1.52
CA GLY A 112 -14.05 -13.48 -1.46
C GLY A 112 -13.46 -12.65 -2.59
N GLY A 113 -12.82 -11.51 -2.29
CA GLY A 113 -12.20 -10.67 -3.29
C GLY A 113 -11.13 -11.45 -4.08
N ARG A 114 -11.43 -11.80 -5.32
CA ARG A 114 -10.45 -12.32 -6.29
C ARG A 114 -9.57 -11.15 -6.74
N GLY A 115 -8.56 -10.80 -5.94
CA GLY A 115 -7.44 -10.02 -6.43
C GLY A 115 -6.56 -10.89 -7.29
N GLY A 116 -6.16 -10.42 -8.46
CA GLY A 116 -5.38 -11.18 -9.43
C GLY A 116 -4.16 -11.86 -8.83
N ALA A 117 -4.02 -13.16 -9.04
CA ALA A 117 -2.92 -14.04 -8.62
C ALA A 117 -2.60 -14.09 -7.11
N GLY A 118 -3.48 -13.61 -6.23
CA GLY A 118 -3.32 -13.64 -4.78
C GLY A 118 -4.00 -14.85 -4.13
N THR A 119 -3.54 -15.21 -2.93
CA THR A 119 -4.17 -16.25 -2.10
C THR A 119 -5.53 -15.76 -1.58
N SER A 120 -6.57 -16.57 -1.76
CA SER A 120 -7.88 -16.33 -1.13
C SER A 120 -7.82 -16.74 0.35
N PHE A 121 -8.32 -15.92 1.24
CA PHE A 121 -8.38 -16.20 2.68
C PHE A 121 -9.83 -16.18 3.16
N GLU A 122 -10.25 -17.29 3.73
CA GLU A 122 -11.57 -17.45 4.31
C GLU A 122 -11.61 -16.93 5.75
N TYR A 123 -12.77 -16.40 6.14
CA TYR A 123 -13.02 -16.02 7.52
C TYR A 123 -13.36 -17.23 8.36
N VAL A 124 -12.75 -17.33 9.53
CA VAL A 124 -13.08 -18.28 10.58
C VAL A 124 -13.65 -17.57 11.79
N LYS A 125 -14.36 -18.28 12.65
CA LYS A 125 -14.81 -17.78 13.94
C LYS A 125 -13.66 -17.72 14.92
N ALA A 126 -13.58 -16.62 15.67
CA ALA A 126 -12.63 -16.42 16.74
C ALA A 126 -13.26 -15.63 17.89
N ASP A 127 -12.89 -15.93 19.12
CA ASP A 127 -13.17 -15.08 20.26
C ASP A 127 -12.07 -14.04 20.36
N ILE A 128 -12.43 -12.76 20.31
CA ILE A 128 -11.47 -11.66 20.27
C ILE A 128 -11.77 -10.68 21.39
N THR A 129 -10.75 -10.30 22.15
CA THR A 129 -10.83 -9.21 23.14
C THR A 129 -9.97 -8.05 22.64
N ILE A 130 -10.56 -6.84 22.59
CA ILE A 130 -9.88 -5.62 22.16
C ILE A 130 -10.01 -4.61 23.30
N ASP A 131 -8.89 -4.22 23.92
CA ASP A 131 -8.83 -3.34 25.10
C ASP A 131 -9.84 -3.72 26.21
N GLY A 132 -10.02 -5.03 26.44
CA GLY A 132 -10.94 -5.58 27.42
C GLY A 132 -12.37 -5.80 26.94
N GLU A 133 -12.77 -5.27 25.81
CA GLU A 133 -14.08 -5.51 25.20
C GLU A 133 -14.09 -6.84 24.42
N GLN A 134 -15.05 -7.71 24.70
CA GLN A 134 -15.12 -9.06 24.18
C GLN A 134 -16.07 -9.19 22.98
N PHE A 135 -15.60 -9.83 21.92
CA PHE A 135 -16.33 -10.14 20.69
C PHE A 135 -16.33 -11.67 20.49
N LYS A 136 -17.48 -12.28 20.72
CA LYS A 136 -17.68 -13.71 20.53
C LYS A 136 -17.96 -14.04 19.07
N ASP A 137 -17.42 -15.16 18.58
CA ASP A 137 -17.59 -15.59 17.19
C ASP A 137 -17.29 -14.48 16.16
N ALA A 138 -16.34 -13.60 16.45
CA ALA A 138 -15.89 -12.60 15.48
C ALA A 138 -15.22 -13.26 14.27
N GLY A 139 -15.27 -12.61 13.13
CA GLY A 139 -14.56 -13.07 11.92
C GLY A 139 -13.08 -12.75 11.99
N LEU A 140 -12.23 -13.76 11.80
CA LEU A 140 -10.79 -13.61 11.65
C LEU A 140 -10.32 -14.25 10.35
N ARG A 141 -9.38 -13.62 9.63
CA ARG A 141 -8.69 -14.21 8.49
C ARG A 141 -7.30 -13.63 8.31
N PHE A 142 -6.48 -14.29 7.55
CA PHE A 142 -5.27 -13.67 7.02
C PHE A 142 -5.60 -12.63 5.95
N LYS A 143 -4.64 -11.77 5.65
CA LYS A 143 -4.74 -10.76 4.58
C LYS A 143 -3.38 -10.57 3.89
N GLY A 144 -3.40 -9.76 2.84
CA GLY A 144 -2.21 -9.41 2.07
C GLY A 144 -1.77 -10.53 1.12
N ASN A 145 -0.78 -10.26 0.33
CA ASN A 145 -0.20 -11.20 -0.64
C ASN A 145 1.28 -11.46 -0.30
N SER A 146 2.15 -10.47 -0.59
CA SER A 146 3.59 -10.57 -0.31
C SER A 146 3.87 -10.69 1.19
N SER A 147 3.26 -9.85 2.02
CA SER A 147 3.42 -9.86 3.47
C SER A 147 3.00 -11.17 4.12
N TYR A 148 1.91 -11.80 3.63
CA TYR A 148 1.51 -13.13 4.08
C TYR A 148 2.55 -14.18 3.66
N ARG A 149 2.88 -14.24 2.36
CA ARG A 149 3.76 -15.28 1.80
C ARG A 149 5.15 -15.29 2.44
N PHE A 150 5.72 -14.11 2.70
CA PHE A 150 7.04 -13.99 3.32
C PHE A 150 7.06 -14.17 4.83
N SER A 151 5.91 -14.21 5.49
CA SER A 151 5.75 -14.48 6.92
C SER A 151 5.03 -15.80 7.22
N SER A 152 4.73 -16.62 6.19
CA SER A 152 3.93 -17.85 6.32
C SER A 152 4.56 -18.94 7.20
N ASP A 153 5.88 -18.92 7.38
CA ASP A 153 6.57 -19.89 8.24
C ASP A 153 6.46 -19.55 9.74
N GLY A 154 5.98 -18.34 10.07
CA GLY A 154 5.79 -17.89 11.44
C GLY A 154 4.32 -17.71 11.83
N LEU A 155 4.08 -17.38 13.08
CA LEU A 155 2.75 -17.06 13.60
C LEU A 155 2.36 -15.59 13.35
N LYS A 156 3.33 -14.66 13.27
CA LYS A 156 3.12 -13.23 13.07
C LYS A 156 2.80 -12.93 11.60
N ARG A 157 1.57 -13.22 11.19
CA ARG A 157 1.05 -12.99 9.83
C ARG A 157 0.11 -11.79 9.81
N PRO A 158 -0.09 -11.12 8.68
CA PRO A 158 -1.06 -10.04 8.60
C PRO A 158 -2.49 -10.57 8.74
N LEU A 159 -3.29 -9.89 9.56
CA LEU A 159 -4.63 -10.34 9.97
C LEU A 159 -5.70 -9.30 9.57
N LYS A 160 -6.91 -9.78 9.40
CA LYS A 160 -8.11 -8.95 9.31
C LYS A 160 -9.17 -9.50 10.28
N ILE A 161 -9.69 -8.60 11.11
CA ILE A 161 -10.80 -8.85 12.03
C ILE A 161 -12.06 -8.22 11.45
N ASP A 162 -13.19 -8.90 11.60
CA ASP A 162 -14.53 -8.40 11.29
C ASP A 162 -15.48 -8.82 12.42
N THR A 163 -15.72 -7.92 13.38
CA THR A 163 -16.43 -8.26 14.62
C THR A 163 -17.88 -8.65 14.39
N ASN A 164 -18.51 -8.18 13.32
CA ASN A 164 -19.90 -8.50 13.02
C ASN A 164 -20.08 -9.53 11.88
N ARG A 165 -19.03 -10.28 11.52
CA ARG A 165 -19.07 -11.22 10.41
C ARG A 165 -20.03 -12.38 10.61
N PHE A 166 -20.05 -12.95 11.81
CA PHE A 166 -20.89 -14.10 12.18
C PHE A 166 -21.95 -13.76 13.24
N VAL A 167 -21.73 -12.70 13.98
CA VAL A 167 -22.67 -12.18 14.98
C VAL A 167 -22.92 -10.70 14.67
N THR A 168 -24.16 -10.39 14.28
CA THR A 168 -24.55 -9.02 13.95
C THR A 168 -24.48 -8.10 15.17
N GLU A 169 -24.34 -6.78 14.94
CA GLU A 169 -24.32 -5.71 15.94
C GLU A 169 -23.05 -5.61 16.82
N GLN A 170 -22.08 -6.50 16.67
CA GLN A 170 -20.80 -6.38 17.37
C GLN A 170 -19.93 -5.28 16.74
N LYS A 171 -19.73 -4.17 17.47
CA LYS A 171 -18.97 -2.99 17.01
C LYS A 171 -18.08 -2.48 18.13
N LEU A 172 -16.80 -2.28 17.86
CA LEU A 172 -15.90 -1.55 18.77
C LEU A 172 -15.99 -0.05 18.45
N HIS A 173 -16.60 0.73 19.33
CA HIS A 173 -16.73 2.18 19.14
C HIS A 173 -17.16 2.56 17.70
N GLY A 174 -18.27 1.94 17.24
CA GLY A 174 -18.86 2.19 15.92
C GLY A 174 -18.18 1.52 14.73
N ARG A 175 -17.05 0.80 14.91
CA ARG A 175 -16.33 0.11 13.83
C ARG A 175 -16.38 -1.40 13.98
N THR A 176 -16.39 -2.09 12.85
CA THR A 176 -16.49 -3.56 12.78
C THR A 176 -15.26 -4.22 12.19
N LYS A 177 -14.46 -3.51 11.38
CA LYS A 177 -13.37 -4.10 10.60
C LYS A 177 -12.03 -3.47 10.94
N PHE A 178 -11.03 -4.31 11.21
CA PHE A 178 -9.69 -3.89 11.62
C PHE A 178 -8.64 -4.63 10.78
N ASN A 179 -7.73 -3.86 10.19
CA ASN A 179 -6.62 -4.41 9.42
C ASN A 179 -5.35 -4.36 10.29
N LEU A 180 -4.73 -5.51 10.49
CA LEU A 180 -3.50 -5.67 11.26
C LEU A 180 -2.35 -6.02 10.31
N SER A 181 -1.49 -5.04 10.00
CA SER A 181 -0.27 -5.25 9.23
C SER A 181 0.84 -5.77 10.16
N ASN A 182 1.49 -6.86 9.76
CA ASN A 182 2.57 -7.47 10.53
C ASN A 182 3.91 -6.76 10.40
N SER A 183 3.97 -5.67 9.64
CA SER A 183 5.16 -4.84 9.39
C SER A 183 6.37 -5.65 8.95
N TYR A 184 6.16 -6.59 8.04
CA TYR A 184 7.15 -7.57 7.60
C TYR A 184 8.50 -6.94 7.16
N LEU A 185 8.46 -5.77 6.49
CA LEU A 185 9.64 -5.04 6.02
C LEU A 185 9.96 -3.79 6.85
N ASP A 186 9.20 -3.51 7.91
CA ASP A 186 9.41 -2.36 8.78
C ASP A 186 9.60 -2.78 10.24
N PRO A 187 10.82 -3.06 10.69
CA PRO A 187 11.09 -3.42 12.08
C PRO A 187 10.89 -2.27 13.07
N ALA A 188 10.70 -1.05 12.55
CA ALA A 188 10.37 0.13 13.38
C ALA A 188 8.84 0.31 13.54
N PHE A 189 8.00 -0.42 12.82
CA PHE A 189 6.53 -0.37 12.88
C PHE A 189 5.92 1.01 12.63
N MET A 190 6.63 1.94 12.01
CA MET A 190 6.18 3.33 11.92
C MET A 190 6.18 3.93 10.51
N LYS A 191 6.76 3.24 9.50
CA LYS A 191 6.83 3.79 8.13
C LYS A 191 5.46 4.09 7.56
N GLU A 192 4.48 3.18 7.75
CA GLU A 192 3.13 3.35 7.24
C GLU A 192 2.42 4.54 7.88
N LYS A 193 2.47 4.65 9.23
CA LYS A 193 1.87 5.78 9.95
C LYS A 193 2.53 7.10 9.56
N LEU A 194 3.85 7.14 9.54
CA LEU A 194 4.61 8.35 9.16
C LEU A 194 4.33 8.76 7.71
N ALA A 195 4.16 7.79 6.79
CA ALA A 195 3.78 8.07 5.41
C ALA A 195 2.37 8.67 5.32
N TYR A 196 1.41 8.11 6.04
CA TYR A 196 0.04 8.66 6.04
C TYR A 196 0.00 10.09 6.61
N GLU A 197 0.79 10.42 7.62
CA GLU A 197 0.89 11.80 8.12
C GLU A 197 1.40 12.78 7.04
N VAL A 198 2.33 12.36 6.19
CA VAL A 198 2.80 13.17 5.06
C VAL A 198 1.69 13.37 4.02
N TYR A 199 0.89 12.33 3.72
CA TYR A 199 -0.27 12.47 2.83
C TYR A 199 -1.33 13.40 3.43
N GLN A 200 -1.64 13.27 4.72
CA GLN A 200 -2.59 14.17 5.40
C GLN A 200 -2.13 15.63 5.32
N ALA A 201 -0.85 15.89 5.53
CA ALA A 201 -0.27 17.21 5.41
C ALA A 201 -0.31 17.77 3.96
N ALA A 202 -0.39 16.90 2.96
CA ALA A 202 -0.63 17.27 1.56
C ALA A 202 -2.11 17.57 1.25
N GLY A 203 -3.01 17.38 2.21
CA GLY A 203 -4.47 17.53 2.04
C GLY A 203 -5.18 16.25 1.56
N ILE A 204 -4.52 15.09 1.69
CA ILE A 204 -5.08 13.80 1.25
C ILE A 204 -5.63 13.05 2.46
N PRO A 205 -6.93 12.76 2.53
CA PRO A 205 -7.49 11.89 3.57
C PRO A 205 -6.82 10.51 3.54
N THR A 206 -6.48 10.03 4.73
CA THR A 206 -5.86 8.71 4.91
C THR A 206 -6.63 7.90 5.94
N PRO A 207 -6.54 6.57 5.91
CA PRO A 207 -7.08 5.75 6.99
C PRO A 207 -6.38 6.09 8.31
N GLY A 208 -7.16 6.08 9.40
CA GLY A 208 -6.63 6.15 10.75
C GLY A 208 -5.61 5.03 10.98
N THR A 209 -4.48 5.35 11.60
CA THR A 209 -3.36 4.41 11.75
C THR A 209 -2.78 4.51 13.15
N GLY A 210 -2.76 3.38 13.84
CA GLY A 210 -2.23 3.20 15.19
C GLY A 210 -1.47 1.90 15.30
N TRP A 211 -1.35 1.39 16.51
CA TRP A 211 -0.68 0.12 16.79
C TRP A 211 -1.53 -0.79 17.66
N ALA A 212 -1.32 -2.08 17.49
CA ALA A 212 -1.88 -3.10 18.36
C ALA A 212 -0.80 -4.07 18.83
N LYS A 213 -0.84 -4.45 20.11
CA LYS A 213 -0.10 -5.58 20.66
C LYS A 213 -1.02 -6.80 20.59
N VAL A 214 -0.64 -7.81 19.82
CA VAL A 214 -1.49 -8.96 19.53
C VAL A 214 -0.97 -10.19 20.25
N SER A 215 -1.90 -10.93 20.90
CA SER A 215 -1.66 -12.26 21.47
C SER A 215 -2.58 -13.28 20.82
N LEU A 216 -2.10 -14.52 20.66
CA LEU A 216 -2.82 -15.62 20.03
C LEU A 216 -2.89 -16.84 20.96
N SER A 217 -4.08 -17.38 21.10
CA SER A 217 -4.33 -18.71 21.70
C SER A 217 -4.96 -19.63 20.66
N ILE A 218 -4.52 -20.88 20.64
CA ILE A 218 -5.12 -21.96 19.84
C ILE A 218 -5.39 -23.08 20.82
N GLU A 219 -6.64 -23.55 20.86
CA GLU A 219 -7.07 -24.61 21.76
C GLU A 219 -6.12 -25.79 21.70
N ASP A 220 -5.72 -26.29 22.86
CA ASP A 220 -4.79 -27.43 23.08
C ASP A 220 -3.37 -27.29 22.47
N GLU A 221 -3.09 -26.24 21.69
CA GLU A 221 -1.78 -26.07 21.01
C GLU A 221 -0.99 -24.87 21.50
N LEU A 222 -1.64 -23.74 21.76
CA LEU A 222 -0.95 -22.47 22.04
C LEU A 222 -1.69 -21.62 23.05
N LYS A 223 -1.05 -21.32 24.18
CA LYS A 223 -1.65 -20.48 25.22
C LYS A 223 -1.06 -19.09 25.22
N LYS A 224 -1.88 -18.10 24.88
CA LYS A 224 -1.58 -16.65 24.94
C LYS A 224 -0.16 -16.27 24.47
N LYS A 225 0.19 -16.70 23.26
CA LYS A 225 1.48 -16.36 22.63
C LYS A 225 1.48 -14.91 22.18
N ASN A 226 2.35 -14.09 22.73
CA ASN A 226 2.57 -12.74 22.23
C ASN A 226 3.16 -12.77 20.81
N LEU A 227 2.46 -12.19 19.84
CA LEU A 227 2.89 -12.03 18.46
C LEU A 227 3.65 -10.71 18.22
N GLY A 228 3.68 -9.82 19.22
CA GLY A 228 4.32 -8.50 19.14
C GLY A 228 3.42 -7.42 18.55
N ILE A 229 4.04 -6.36 18.06
CA ILE A 229 3.36 -5.16 17.56
C ILE A 229 2.92 -5.35 16.11
N TYR A 230 1.69 -4.94 15.83
CA TYR A 230 1.10 -4.78 14.50
C TYR A 230 0.77 -3.30 14.26
N VAL A 231 0.81 -2.87 13.01
CA VAL A 231 0.18 -1.60 12.63
C VAL A 231 -1.31 -1.84 12.43
N LEU A 232 -2.14 -1.11 13.18
CA LEU A 232 -3.59 -1.13 13.10
C LEU A 232 -4.04 -0.06 12.12
N ILE A 233 -4.75 -0.47 11.06
CA ILE A 233 -5.17 0.41 9.98
C ILE A 233 -6.68 0.37 9.84
N GLU A 234 -7.29 1.54 9.82
CA GLU A 234 -8.72 1.72 9.59
C GLU A 234 -9.16 1.08 8.27
N GLN A 235 -10.34 0.46 8.25
CA GLN A 235 -10.93 -0.03 7.02
C GLN A 235 -11.44 1.16 6.18
N VAL A 236 -11.07 1.15 4.90
CA VAL A 236 -11.66 2.07 3.91
C VAL A 236 -12.93 1.41 3.39
N ASP A 237 -14.07 1.98 3.76
CA ASP A 237 -15.43 1.56 3.43
C ASP A 237 -16.36 2.78 3.38
N GLU A 238 -17.66 2.59 3.22
CA GLU A 238 -18.67 3.65 3.19
C GLU A 238 -18.60 4.58 4.41
N ASN A 239 -18.36 4.02 5.61
CA ASN A 239 -18.27 4.82 6.82
C ASN A 239 -16.98 5.68 6.85
N TYR A 240 -15.89 5.19 6.28
CA TYR A 240 -14.69 5.99 6.08
C TYR A 240 -14.98 7.14 5.11
N LEU A 241 -15.66 6.87 3.99
CA LEU A 241 -16.00 7.90 3.00
C LEU A 241 -16.86 8.99 3.61
N GLU A 242 -17.90 8.61 4.38
CA GLU A 242 -18.76 9.56 5.10
C GLU A 242 -17.95 10.47 6.04
N ARG A 243 -17.08 9.91 6.87
CA ARG A 243 -16.27 10.68 7.83
C ARG A 243 -15.23 11.59 7.19
N LYS A 244 -14.66 11.19 6.07
CA LYS A 244 -13.53 11.90 5.44
C LYS A 244 -13.95 12.86 4.34
N PHE A 245 -15.07 12.60 3.67
CA PHE A 245 -15.53 13.37 2.51
C PHE A 245 -16.95 13.95 2.70
N GLY A 246 -17.65 13.55 3.77
CA GLY A 246 -19.00 14.00 4.09
C GLY A 246 -20.08 13.00 3.70
N GLU A 247 -21.30 13.22 4.20
CA GLU A 247 -22.44 12.30 4.10
C GLU A 247 -22.76 11.88 2.66
N LYS A 248 -22.74 12.82 1.72
CA LYS A 248 -23.02 12.52 0.29
C LYS A 248 -22.02 11.53 -0.29
N SER A 249 -20.77 11.57 0.16
CA SER A 249 -19.72 10.71 -0.35
C SER A 249 -19.81 9.26 0.16
N LYS A 250 -20.67 8.97 1.12
CA LYS A 250 -20.92 7.61 1.62
C LYS A 250 -21.32 6.64 0.51
N SER A 251 -22.14 7.10 -0.43
CA SER A 251 -22.63 6.29 -1.56
C SER A 251 -21.75 6.37 -2.81
N SER A 252 -20.51 6.83 -2.68
CA SER A 252 -19.56 6.95 -3.79
C SER A 252 -19.11 5.59 -4.31
N LEU A 253 -18.83 5.53 -5.61
CA LEU A 253 -18.17 4.38 -6.20
C LEU A 253 -16.72 4.30 -5.68
N LEU A 254 -16.43 3.27 -4.89
CA LEU A 254 -15.11 3.01 -4.34
C LEU A 254 -14.50 1.76 -4.98
N MET A 255 -13.28 1.89 -5.47
CA MET A 255 -12.55 0.83 -6.16
C MET A 255 -11.16 0.67 -5.56
N LYS A 256 -10.64 -0.56 -5.53
CA LYS A 256 -9.28 -0.87 -5.12
C LYS A 256 -8.60 -1.74 -6.18
N PRO A 257 -7.93 -1.14 -7.17
CA PRO A 257 -7.18 -1.90 -8.16
C PRO A 257 -6.09 -2.75 -7.48
N GLU A 258 -6.13 -4.06 -7.67
CA GLU A 258 -5.17 -5.00 -7.05
C GLU A 258 -4.13 -5.53 -8.04
N THR A 259 -4.35 -5.28 -9.32
CA THR A 259 -3.40 -5.59 -10.40
C THR A 259 -3.10 -4.32 -11.17
N HIS A 260 -2.00 -4.32 -11.90
CA HIS A 260 -1.50 -3.19 -12.69
C HIS A 260 -2.57 -2.60 -13.64
N ALA A 261 -3.60 -1.99 -13.07
CA ALA A 261 -4.66 -1.33 -13.81
C ALA A 261 -4.08 -0.10 -14.51
N ASN A 262 -3.99 -0.16 -15.83
CA ASN A 262 -3.43 0.92 -16.65
C ASN A 262 -4.42 2.07 -16.90
N TRP A 263 -5.53 2.14 -16.16
CA TRP A 263 -6.60 3.11 -16.35
C TRP A 263 -7.11 3.16 -17.80
N GLN A 264 -7.19 1.99 -18.40
CA GLN A 264 -7.85 1.82 -19.70
C GLN A 264 -9.31 1.47 -19.47
N HIS A 265 -10.16 1.91 -20.40
CA HIS A 265 -11.58 1.55 -20.37
C HIS A 265 -11.73 0.04 -20.56
N PRO A 266 -12.31 -0.68 -19.58
CA PRO A 266 -12.30 -2.15 -19.59
C PRO A 266 -13.37 -2.75 -20.53
N GLY A 267 -14.39 -1.98 -20.91
CA GLY A 267 -15.56 -2.40 -21.68
C GLY A 267 -16.83 -1.74 -21.18
N GLU A 268 -17.99 -2.18 -21.62
CA GLU A 268 -19.28 -1.55 -21.27
C GLU A 268 -19.98 -2.25 -20.09
N GLU A 269 -19.58 -3.50 -19.77
CA GLU A 269 -20.24 -4.30 -18.75
C GLU A 269 -19.60 -4.10 -17.37
N ILE A 270 -20.43 -4.05 -16.32
CA ILE A 270 -20.00 -3.86 -14.93
C ILE A 270 -18.96 -4.92 -14.47
N GLU A 271 -19.12 -6.16 -14.94
CA GLU A 271 -18.23 -7.26 -14.56
C GLU A 271 -16.79 -7.01 -15.03
N GLN A 272 -16.59 -6.33 -16.15
CA GLN A 272 -15.27 -5.96 -16.66
C GLN A 272 -14.59 -4.92 -15.73
N TYR A 273 -15.37 -4.01 -15.13
CA TYR A 273 -14.85 -3.09 -14.11
C TYR A 273 -14.49 -3.81 -12.82
N LYS A 274 -15.32 -4.77 -12.37
CA LYS A 274 -15.02 -5.58 -11.18
C LYS A 274 -13.71 -6.35 -11.32
N GLU A 275 -13.45 -6.90 -12.49
CA GLU A 275 -12.21 -7.65 -12.75
C GLU A 275 -10.96 -6.77 -12.72
N VAL A 276 -11.04 -5.54 -13.25
CA VAL A 276 -9.90 -4.63 -13.39
C VAL A 276 -9.72 -3.74 -12.17
N PHE A 277 -10.82 -3.15 -11.67
CA PHE A 277 -10.79 -2.12 -10.64
C PHE A 277 -11.23 -2.61 -9.26
N ASN A 278 -11.76 -3.84 -9.14
CA ASN A 278 -12.17 -4.43 -7.86
C ASN A 278 -13.05 -3.48 -7.03
N ILE A 279 -14.32 -3.33 -7.45
CA ILE A 279 -15.30 -2.46 -6.78
C ILE A 279 -15.48 -2.91 -5.32
N LYS A 280 -15.42 -1.98 -4.39
CA LYS A 280 -15.56 -2.20 -2.95
C LYS A 280 -16.89 -1.68 -2.40
N GLU A 281 -17.33 -0.52 -2.87
CA GLU A 281 -18.59 0.12 -2.51
C GLU A 281 -19.22 0.76 -3.75
N GLY A 282 -20.52 0.95 -3.76
CA GLY A 282 -21.24 1.61 -4.85
C GLY A 282 -21.42 0.75 -6.11
N GLU A 283 -21.39 -0.58 -5.98
CA GLU A 283 -21.58 -1.52 -7.10
C GLU A 283 -22.90 -1.30 -7.86
N ASP A 284 -23.95 -0.92 -7.14
CA ASP A 284 -25.28 -0.67 -7.72
C ASP A 284 -25.43 0.74 -8.33
N ASN A 285 -24.44 1.61 -8.14
CA ASN A 285 -24.46 2.98 -8.64
C ASN A 285 -24.04 3.04 -10.13
N LYS A 286 -24.98 2.71 -11.01
CA LYS A 286 -24.76 2.66 -12.46
C LYS A 286 -24.33 4.01 -13.05
N GLU A 287 -24.82 5.11 -12.49
CA GLU A 287 -24.46 6.45 -12.94
C GLU A 287 -22.97 6.71 -12.75
N GLN A 288 -22.44 6.46 -11.55
CA GLN A 288 -21.01 6.66 -11.27
C GLN A 288 -20.10 5.69 -12.02
N ILE A 289 -20.56 4.47 -12.28
CA ILE A 289 -19.83 3.51 -13.13
C ILE A 289 -19.74 4.04 -14.55
N THR A 290 -20.83 4.60 -15.09
CA THR A 290 -20.85 5.24 -16.41
C THR A 290 -19.92 6.45 -16.43
N GLN A 291 -19.98 7.32 -15.44
CA GLN A 291 -19.10 8.49 -15.31
C GLN A 291 -17.62 8.09 -15.22
N PHE A 292 -17.30 7.04 -14.49
CA PHE A 292 -15.94 6.51 -14.47
C PHE A 292 -15.51 5.96 -15.85
N GLY A 293 -16.39 5.27 -16.55
CA GLY A 293 -16.16 4.83 -17.93
C GLY A 293 -15.88 6.01 -18.87
N ASP A 294 -16.66 7.09 -18.77
CA ASP A 294 -16.47 8.31 -19.54
C ASP A 294 -15.14 9.00 -19.21
N PHE A 295 -14.76 9.02 -17.93
CA PHE A 295 -13.44 9.48 -17.51
C PHE A 295 -12.32 8.66 -18.14
N LEU A 296 -12.40 7.33 -18.12
CA LEU A 296 -11.39 6.45 -18.73
C LEU A 296 -11.32 6.64 -20.26
N ARG A 297 -12.47 6.79 -20.94
CA ARG A 297 -12.53 7.12 -22.38
C ARG A 297 -11.89 8.48 -22.65
N PHE A 298 -12.19 9.48 -21.84
CA PHE A 298 -11.62 10.82 -21.94
C PHE A 298 -10.09 10.80 -21.81
N ILE A 299 -9.54 10.24 -20.75
CA ILE A 299 -8.09 10.17 -20.56
C ILE A 299 -7.39 9.24 -21.58
N GLY A 300 -8.12 8.34 -22.23
CA GLY A 300 -7.61 7.49 -23.30
C GLY A 300 -7.49 8.19 -24.66
N LYS A 301 -8.39 9.11 -24.96
CA LYS A 301 -8.58 9.69 -26.32
C LYS A 301 -8.23 11.16 -26.43
N VAL A 302 -8.53 11.97 -25.39
CA VAL A 302 -8.42 13.42 -25.44
C VAL A 302 -7.00 13.88 -25.06
N SER A 303 -6.47 14.89 -25.75
CA SER A 303 -5.12 15.40 -25.53
C SER A 303 -5.04 16.91 -25.85
N GLY A 304 -3.88 17.52 -25.62
CA GLY A 304 -3.64 18.93 -25.91
C GLY A 304 -4.52 19.89 -25.11
N THR A 305 -4.95 20.98 -25.75
CA THR A 305 -5.73 22.05 -25.10
C THR A 305 -7.09 21.56 -24.60
N GLU A 306 -7.75 20.68 -25.34
CA GLU A 306 -9.05 20.11 -24.95
C GLU A 306 -8.91 19.32 -23.64
N PHE A 307 -7.89 18.47 -23.51
CA PHE A 307 -7.60 17.78 -22.26
C PHE A 307 -7.39 18.75 -21.11
N SER A 308 -6.56 19.78 -21.32
CA SER A 308 -6.23 20.77 -20.29
C SER A 308 -7.46 21.55 -19.80
N ASN A 309 -8.40 21.86 -20.69
CA ASN A 309 -9.60 22.62 -20.36
C ASN A 309 -10.63 21.79 -19.57
N GLN A 310 -10.70 20.48 -19.81
CA GLN A 310 -11.78 19.64 -19.28
C GLN A 310 -11.36 18.74 -18.10
N ILE A 311 -10.07 18.44 -17.93
CA ILE A 311 -9.61 17.48 -16.92
C ILE A 311 -10.01 17.85 -15.50
N GLY A 312 -10.01 19.15 -15.15
CA GLY A 312 -10.40 19.67 -13.85
C GLY A 312 -11.87 19.52 -13.49
N GLU A 313 -12.74 19.30 -14.49
CA GLU A 313 -14.16 19.00 -14.29
C GLU A 313 -14.37 17.52 -13.90
N LYS A 314 -13.45 16.65 -14.31
CA LYS A 314 -13.55 15.19 -14.15
C LYS A 314 -12.69 14.64 -13.02
N MET A 315 -11.63 15.34 -12.65
CA MET A 315 -10.67 14.93 -11.63
C MET A 315 -10.34 16.12 -10.72
N ASP A 316 -10.19 15.83 -9.42
CA ASP A 316 -9.74 16.83 -8.45
C ASP A 316 -8.22 17.03 -8.59
N LEU A 317 -7.82 18.07 -9.33
CA LEU A 317 -6.42 18.32 -9.65
C LEU A 317 -5.60 18.77 -8.44
N ASP A 318 -6.19 19.51 -7.50
CA ASP A 318 -5.52 19.91 -6.26
C ASP A 318 -5.21 18.71 -5.38
N PHE A 319 -6.20 17.86 -5.22
CA PHE A 319 -6.07 16.59 -4.52
C PHE A 319 -5.00 15.69 -5.15
N TYR A 320 -5.05 15.53 -6.47
CA TYR A 320 -4.13 14.68 -7.19
C TYR A 320 -2.68 15.19 -7.16
N ALA A 321 -2.49 16.50 -7.25
CA ALA A 321 -1.18 17.14 -7.09
C ALA A 321 -0.62 16.91 -5.68
N GLY A 322 -1.46 16.99 -4.64
CA GLY A 322 -1.11 16.65 -3.26
C GLY A 322 -0.67 15.20 -3.10
N TYR A 323 -1.46 14.27 -3.66
CA TYR A 323 -1.12 12.84 -3.67
C TYR A 323 0.25 12.59 -4.32
N LEU A 324 0.47 13.14 -5.52
CA LEU A 324 1.73 12.96 -6.23
C LEU A 324 2.92 13.58 -5.50
N ALA A 325 2.74 14.74 -4.88
CA ALA A 325 3.79 15.41 -4.13
C ALA A 325 4.21 14.58 -2.91
N ALA A 326 3.25 14.08 -2.12
CA ALA A 326 3.52 13.21 -0.98
C ALA A 326 4.17 11.90 -1.42
N THR A 327 3.62 11.22 -2.43
CA THR A 327 4.16 9.97 -2.97
C THR A 327 5.60 10.14 -3.48
N SER A 328 5.86 11.24 -4.18
CA SER A 328 7.20 11.58 -4.65
C SER A 328 8.16 11.80 -3.48
N LEU A 329 7.83 12.62 -2.48
CA LEU A 329 8.70 12.88 -1.31
C LEU A 329 9.01 11.61 -0.52
N LEU A 330 8.03 10.74 -0.35
CA LEU A 330 8.16 9.45 0.32
C LEU A 330 8.96 8.42 -0.49
N ALA A 331 9.20 8.69 -1.77
CA ALA A 331 9.75 7.73 -2.75
C ALA A 331 9.00 6.38 -2.70
N SER A 332 7.67 6.46 -2.64
CA SER A 332 6.79 5.30 -2.53
C SER A 332 6.49 4.73 -3.92
N LEU A 333 7.36 3.84 -4.41
CA LEU A 333 7.20 3.21 -5.73
C LEU A 333 6.21 2.05 -5.74
N ASP A 334 5.88 1.50 -4.58
CA ASP A 334 4.82 0.48 -4.45
C ASP A 334 3.44 1.15 -4.40
N SER A 335 3.15 1.94 -5.44
CA SER A 335 1.98 2.80 -5.56
C SER A 335 1.64 3.03 -7.03
N TYR A 336 0.61 3.82 -7.31
CA TYR A 336 0.17 4.17 -8.66
C TYR A 336 1.30 4.63 -9.61
N ILE A 337 2.28 5.35 -9.09
CA ILE A 337 3.35 5.96 -9.91
C ILE A 337 4.56 5.03 -10.18
N GLY A 338 4.59 3.87 -9.54
CA GLY A 338 5.64 2.88 -9.71
C GLY A 338 5.10 1.53 -10.19
N ALA A 339 4.61 0.73 -9.28
CA ALA A 339 3.87 -0.49 -9.55
C ALA A 339 2.38 -0.18 -9.33
N PRO A 340 1.53 0.03 -10.39
CA PRO A 340 0.22 0.65 -10.25
C PRO A 340 -0.80 -0.19 -9.46
N HIS A 341 -0.63 -0.26 -8.16
CA HIS A 341 -1.50 -0.82 -7.13
C HIS A 341 -1.34 -0.03 -5.81
N ASN A 342 -1.87 -0.51 -4.70
CA ASN A 342 -1.80 0.14 -3.39
C ASN A 342 -2.38 1.56 -3.36
N TYR A 343 -3.56 1.70 -3.93
CA TYR A 343 -4.37 2.92 -3.87
C TYR A 343 -5.85 2.59 -3.95
N TYR A 344 -6.67 3.51 -3.51
CA TYR A 344 -8.09 3.53 -3.80
C TYR A 344 -8.41 4.58 -4.86
N LEU A 345 -9.40 4.28 -5.69
CA LEU A 345 -10.07 5.21 -6.59
C LEU A 345 -11.49 5.43 -6.11
N MET A 346 -11.92 6.67 -6.10
CA MET A 346 -13.29 7.05 -5.79
C MET A 346 -13.84 7.94 -6.92
N VAL A 347 -15.07 7.69 -7.35
CA VAL A 347 -15.89 8.69 -8.01
C VAL A 347 -16.78 9.27 -6.92
N ASP A 348 -16.52 10.51 -6.53
CA ASP A 348 -17.22 11.11 -5.40
C ASP A 348 -18.64 11.51 -5.76
N GLN A 349 -19.61 11.00 -4.99
CA GLN A 349 -21.04 11.31 -5.19
C GLN A 349 -21.37 12.80 -4.96
N ALA A 350 -20.50 13.53 -4.25
CA ALA A 350 -20.73 14.94 -3.96
C ALA A 350 -20.51 15.86 -5.15
N ASP A 351 -19.53 15.55 -6.02
CA ASP A 351 -19.13 16.42 -7.15
C ASP A 351 -18.77 15.65 -8.44
N ASN A 352 -18.96 14.35 -8.45
CA ASN A 352 -18.66 13.46 -9.57
C ASN A 352 -17.20 13.46 -10.07
N LYS A 353 -16.26 13.89 -9.21
CA LYS A 353 -14.83 13.90 -9.55
C LYS A 353 -14.14 12.62 -9.13
N VAL A 354 -13.20 12.20 -9.96
CA VAL A 354 -12.30 11.09 -9.63
C VAL A 354 -11.24 11.55 -8.66
N ARG A 355 -11.10 10.81 -7.54
CA ARG A 355 -10.07 11.00 -6.53
C ARG A 355 -9.27 9.72 -6.34
N LEU A 356 -7.99 9.86 -6.06
CA LEU A 356 -7.06 8.76 -5.81
C LEU A 356 -6.37 9.00 -4.48
N PHE A 357 -6.46 8.04 -3.55
CA PHE A 357 -5.83 8.17 -2.24
C PHE A 357 -5.04 6.91 -1.84
N PRO A 358 -4.03 7.04 -0.96
CA PRO A 358 -3.06 5.99 -0.71
C PRO A 358 -3.63 4.84 0.11
N TRP A 359 -3.11 3.64 -0.15
CA TRP A 359 -3.32 2.45 0.64
C TRP A 359 -2.07 1.61 0.71
N ASP A 360 -1.82 0.92 1.85
CA ASP A 360 -0.71 -0.04 2.03
C ASP A 360 0.67 0.60 1.73
N VAL A 361 0.94 1.74 2.37
CA VAL A 361 2.14 2.56 2.13
C VAL A 361 3.32 2.17 3.02
N ASN A 362 3.31 0.97 3.57
CA ASN A 362 4.34 0.42 4.45
C ASN A 362 5.73 0.30 3.79
N GLU A 363 5.78 0.27 2.46
CA GLU A 363 7.01 0.21 1.67
C GLU A 363 7.52 1.60 1.20
N ALA A 364 7.01 2.68 1.79
CA ALA A 364 7.55 4.02 1.64
C ALA A 364 8.97 4.15 2.22
N PHE A 365 9.55 5.33 2.13
CA PHE A 365 10.91 5.65 2.59
C PHE A 365 12.00 4.76 1.99
N GLY A 366 11.87 4.46 0.70
CA GLY A 366 12.88 3.71 -0.05
C GLY A 366 12.89 2.20 0.19
N THR A 367 11.88 1.64 0.83
CA THR A 367 11.79 0.21 1.12
C THR A 367 11.53 -0.61 -0.15
N PHE A 368 10.63 -0.15 -1.03
CA PHE A 368 10.37 -0.81 -2.31
C PHE A 368 11.31 -0.28 -3.40
N THR A 369 12.38 -1.00 -3.65
CA THR A 369 13.47 -0.51 -4.52
C THR A 369 13.25 -0.69 -6.01
N MET A 370 12.31 -1.52 -6.46
CA MET A 370 12.09 -1.87 -7.88
C MET A 370 13.36 -2.31 -8.63
N GLY A 371 14.35 -2.87 -7.91
CA GLY A 371 15.61 -3.31 -8.50
C GLY A 371 16.71 -2.23 -8.58
N THR A 372 16.45 -1.04 -8.00
CA THR A 372 17.46 -0.02 -7.70
C THR A 372 17.96 -0.13 -6.25
N THR A 373 18.61 0.89 -5.72
CA THR A 373 19.04 0.93 -4.31
C THR A 373 18.27 2.00 -3.53
N PRO A 374 18.15 1.87 -2.20
CA PRO A 374 17.51 2.90 -1.36
C PRO A 374 18.15 4.28 -1.51
N GLU A 375 19.48 4.33 -1.72
CA GLU A 375 20.20 5.58 -1.92
C GLU A 375 19.77 6.28 -3.22
N LYS A 376 19.60 5.54 -4.31
CA LYS A 376 19.09 6.07 -5.57
C LYS A 376 17.63 6.52 -5.44
N LEU A 377 16.82 5.78 -4.68
CA LEU A 377 15.45 6.20 -4.37
C LEU A 377 15.42 7.51 -3.59
N ALA A 378 16.31 7.69 -2.61
CA ALA A 378 16.41 8.95 -1.88
C ALA A 378 16.82 10.13 -2.78
N GLU A 379 17.41 9.88 -3.94
CA GLU A 379 17.81 10.87 -4.93
C GLU A 379 16.85 10.93 -6.14
N TRP A 380 15.75 10.22 -6.11
CA TRP A 380 14.80 10.13 -7.22
C TRP A 380 14.30 11.49 -7.70
N ASP A 381 14.18 11.63 -9.02
CA ASP A 381 13.75 12.83 -9.71
C ASP A 381 12.32 13.23 -9.33
N ILE A 382 12.15 14.44 -8.79
CA ILE A 382 10.85 15.01 -8.42
C ILE A 382 10.13 15.67 -9.60
N THR A 383 10.79 15.90 -10.71
CA THR A 383 10.19 16.57 -11.89
C THR A 383 9.42 15.59 -12.77
N ARG A 384 9.76 14.33 -12.69
CA ARG A 384 9.06 13.20 -13.34
C ARG A 384 8.98 12.01 -12.37
N PRO A 385 8.14 12.11 -11.32
CA PRO A 385 8.10 11.15 -10.23
C PRO A 385 7.27 9.89 -10.57
N TRP A 386 7.52 9.25 -11.70
CA TRP A 386 6.94 7.96 -12.08
C TRP A 386 7.92 7.15 -12.90
N THR A 387 7.78 5.81 -12.81
CA THR A 387 8.75 4.88 -13.39
C THR A 387 8.31 4.23 -14.68
N SER A 388 6.99 4.16 -14.91
CA SER A 388 6.38 3.53 -16.08
C SER A 388 5.84 4.58 -17.04
N ASN A 389 5.42 4.16 -18.24
CA ASN A 389 4.64 5.05 -19.11
C ASN A 389 3.21 5.13 -18.56
N ILE A 390 2.86 6.27 -17.95
CA ILE A 390 1.52 6.57 -17.45
C ILE A 390 0.98 7.77 -18.22
N PRO A 391 0.19 7.54 -19.30
CA PRO A 391 -0.24 8.58 -20.22
C PRO A 391 -0.95 9.76 -19.54
N LEU A 392 -1.70 9.52 -18.48
CA LEU A 392 -2.33 10.56 -17.69
C LEU A 392 -1.29 11.51 -17.06
N LEU A 393 -0.24 10.97 -16.43
CA LEU A 393 0.81 11.78 -15.82
C LEU A 393 1.60 12.57 -16.86
N GLU A 394 1.98 11.91 -17.97
CA GLU A 394 2.69 12.59 -19.07
C GLU A 394 1.90 13.83 -19.56
N ARG A 395 0.58 13.73 -19.69
CA ARG A 395 -0.28 14.85 -20.10
C ARG A 395 -0.45 15.90 -19.00
N LEU A 396 -0.71 15.47 -17.76
CA LEU A 396 -0.86 16.40 -16.63
C LEU A 396 0.40 17.25 -16.43
N PHE A 397 1.58 16.66 -16.56
CA PHE A 397 2.82 17.42 -16.38
C PHE A 397 3.19 18.31 -17.59
N THR A 398 2.54 18.15 -18.74
CA THR A 398 2.60 19.15 -19.81
C THR A 398 1.65 20.33 -19.59
N HIS A 399 0.65 20.17 -18.72
CA HIS A 399 -0.28 21.22 -18.32
C HIS A 399 0.41 22.15 -17.31
N LYS A 400 0.66 23.42 -17.71
CA LYS A 400 1.45 24.38 -16.90
C LYS A 400 0.87 24.62 -15.51
N ASP A 401 -0.45 24.76 -15.40
CA ASP A 401 -1.10 25.03 -14.11
C ASP A 401 -1.02 23.82 -13.18
N PHE A 402 -1.16 22.60 -13.70
CA PHE A 402 -0.99 21.40 -12.89
C PHE A 402 0.46 21.23 -12.41
N SER A 403 1.43 21.46 -13.29
CA SER A 403 2.85 21.40 -12.92
C SER A 403 3.21 22.43 -11.85
N LYS A 404 2.64 23.64 -11.94
CA LYS A 404 2.78 24.68 -10.92
C LYS A 404 2.16 24.24 -9.60
N LEU A 405 0.92 23.74 -9.63
CA LEU A 405 0.21 23.23 -8.45
C LEU A 405 1.00 22.13 -7.74
N TYR A 406 1.51 21.16 -8.49
CA TYR A 406 2.38 20.10 -7.95
C TYR A 406 3.64 20.68 -7.27
N GLN A 407 4.31 21.65 -7.89
CA GLN A 407 5.48 22.29 -7.29
C GLN A 407 5.13 23.08 -6.02
N GLU A 408 3.96 23.72 -5.98
CA GLU A 408 3.46 24.42 -4.79
C GLU A 408 3.23 23.44 -3.63
N LYS A 409 2.60 22.27 -3.91
CA LYS A 409 2.43 21.20 -2.91
C LYS A 409 3.76 20.67 -2.40
N LEU A 410 4.73 20.40 -3.28
CA LEU A 410 6.10 19.99 -2.88
C LEU A 410 6.75 21.05 -1.97
N ASN A 411 6.72 22.32 -2.37
CA ASN A 411 7.31 23.40 -1.58
C ASN A 411 6.65 23.56 -0.21
N LYS A 412 5.31 23.43 -0.13
CA LYS A 412 4.57 23.50 1.12
C LYS A 412 5.00 22.37 2.07
N LEU A 413 5.07 21.14 1.59
CA LEU A 413 5.51 19.98 2.37
C LEU A 413 6.96 20.15 2.85
N MET A 414 7.86 20.59 1.98
CA MET A 414 9.29 20.78 2.29
C MET A 414 9.58 21.92 3.26
N LYS A 415 8.65 22.85 3.47
CA LYS A 415 8.78 23.96 4.43
C LYS A 415 8.23 23.63 5.82
N GLY A 416 7.47 22.55 5.96
CA GLY A 416 6.82 22.17 7.22
C GLY A 416 6.87 20.67 7.49
N PRO A 417 5.87 19.89 7.04
CA PRO A 417 5.73 18.49 7.42
C PRO A 417 6.88 17.58 6.95
N PHE A 418 7.52 17.86 5.80
CA PHE A 418 8.62 17.06 5.28
C PHE A 418 9.98 17.73 5.54
N THR A 419 10.27 18.00 6.82
CA THR A 419 11.57 18.49 7.30
C THR A 419 12.22 17.48 8.24
N GLU A 420 13.56 17.47 8.34
CA GLU A 420 14.28 16.60 9.28
C GLU A 420 13.76 16.79 10.70
N LYS A 421 13.61 18.05 11.14
CA LYS A 421 13.12 18.37 12.48
C LYS A 421 11.76 17.73 12.73
N HIS A 422 10.76 18.00 11.90
CA HIS A 422 9.40 17.52 12.09
C HIS A 422 9.34 15.99 12.06
N LEU A 423 9.92 15.35 11.02
CA LEU A 423 9.85 13.91 10.88
C LEU A 423 10.61 13.18 11.99
N TYR A 424 11.74 13.72 12.51
CA TYR A 424 12.46 13.13 13.63
C TYR A 424 11.68 13.28 14.93
N GLU A 425 11.02 14.41 15.17
CA GLU A 425 10.12 14.60 16.32
C GLU A 425 8.98 13.55 16.29
N ARG A 426 8.38 13.28 15.10
CA ARG A 426 7.37 12.22 14.98
C ARG A 426 7.95 10.83 15.27
N VAL A 427 9.13 10.52 14.73
CA VAL A 427 9.84 9.24 15.01
C VAL A 427 10.13 9.09 16.51
N ASP A 428 10.52 10.14 17.20
CA ASP A 428 10.82 10.11 18.63
C ASP A 428 9.54 9.92 19.47
N ILE A 429 8.42 10.55 19.09
CA ILE A 429 7.10 10.32 19.71
C ILE A 429 6.68 8.86 19.55
N PHE A 430 6.77 8.30 18.34
CA PHE A 430 6.41 6.91 18.06
C PHE A 430 7.34 5.93 18.79
N THR A 431 8.62 6.26 18.88
CA THR A 431 9.59 5.47 19.66
C THR A 431 9.20 5.40 21.13
N LYS A 432 8.78 6.52 21.72
CA LYS A 432 8.33 6.57 23.10
C LYS A 432 7.08 5.71 23.32
N ALA A 433 6.13 5.74 22.39
CA ALA A 433 4.90 4.96 22.46
C ALA A 433 5.15 3.45 22.34
N LEU A 434 6.02 3.01 21.43
CA LEU A 434 6.21 1.60 21.10
C LEU A 434 7.22 0.88 21.99
N LYS A 435 8.27 1.57 22.45
CA LYS A 435 9.38 0.96 23.20
C LYS A 435 8.96 0.11 24.40
N PRO A 436 7.94 0.48 25.20
CA PRO A 436 7.49 -0.34 26.35
C PRO A 436 6.98 -1.73 25.97
N TYR A 437 6.51 -1.91 24.74
CA TYR A 437 5.90 -3.15 24.26
C TYR A 437 6.88 -4.08 23.55
N LEU A 438 8.12 -3.65 23.30
CA LEU A 438 9.13 -4.40 22.56
C LEU A 438 9.99 -5.26 23.50
N SER A 439 10.20 -6.52 23.14
CA SER A 439 11.21 -7.38 23.77
C SER A 439 12.62 -6.83 23.51
N LYS A 440 13.62 -7.30 24.30
CA LYS A 440 15.01 -6.88 24.13
C LYS A 440 15.54 -7.12 22.71
N THR A 441 15.16 -8.23 22.08
CA THR A 441 15.58 -8.56 20.71
C THR A 441 14.90 -7.64 19.70
N GLU A 442 13.60 -7.39 19.86
CA GLU A 442 12.86 -6.47 18.99
C GLU A 442 13.39 -5.04 19.07
N GLN A 443 13.82 -4.58 20.25
CA GLN A 443 14.41 -3.24 20.42
C GLN A 443 15.69 -3.04 19.58
N ILE A 444 16.47 -4.09 19.34
CA ILE A 444 17.66 -4.00 18.47
C ILE A 444 17.22 -3.78 17.03
N ALA A 445 16.33 -4.62 16.50
CA ALA A 445 15.82 -4.48 15.14
C ALA A 445 15.08 -3.15 14.93
N PHE A 446 14.28 -2.74 15.92
CA PHE A 446 13.58 -1.47 15.97
C PHE A 446 14.53 -0.28 15.82
N ARG A 447 15.60 -0.24 16.63
CA ARG A 447 16.63 0.81 16.55
C ARG A 447 17.33 0.81 15.19
N MET A 448 17.65 -0.36 14.64
CA MET A 448 18.27 -0.48 13.32
C MET A 448 17.32 0.03 12.21
N GLY A 449 16.01 -0.21 12.32
CA GLY A 449 15.02 0.33 11.41
C GLY A 449 14.91 1.85 11.44
N ILE A 450 15.27 2.50 12.55
CA ILE A 450 15.23 3.95 12.71
C ILE A 450 16.55 4.59 12.30
N GLU A 451 17.68 4.13 12.88
CA GLU A 451 18.99 4.80 12.80
C GLU A 451 19.93 4.18 11.76
N GLY A 452 19.67 2.95 11.34
CA GLY A 452 20.60 2.16 10.53
C GLY A 452 21.64 1.43 11.36
N ASP A 453 22.45 0.62 10.71
CA ASP A 453 23.58 -0.06 11.32
C ASP A 453 24.80 0.86 11.33
N SER A 454 25.13 1.39 12.51
CA SER A 454 26.32 2.22 12.71
C SER A 454 27.61 1.39 12.82
N SER A 455 27.51 0.05 12.92
CA SER A 455 28.66 -0.83 13.18
C SER A 455 29.44 -1.24 11.93
N GLY A 456 28.85 -1.05 10.73
CA GLY A 456 29.49 -1.47 9.46
C GLY A 456 29.75 -2.97 9.34
N LYS A 457 29.23 -3.77 10.30
CA LYS A 457 29.35 -5.22 10.28
C LYS A 457 28.01 -5.82 9.91
N ASN A 458 28.00 -6.57 8.84
CA ASN A 458 26.89 -7.42 8.40
C ASN A 458 26.46 -8.31 9.57
N SER A 459 25.46 -7.87 10.33
CA SER A 459 24.78 -8.75 11.26
C SER A 459 23.78 -9.61 10.50
N ALA A 460 23.50 -10.82 10.99
CA ALA A 460 22.69 -11.86 10.34
C ALA A 460 21.22 -11.51 10.01
N VAL A 461 20.85 -10.26 10.02
CA VAL A 461 19.61 -9.72 9.47
C VAL A 461 19.96 -9.03 8.15
N GLU A 462 20.43 -9.83 7.20
CA GLU A 462 20.64 -9.44 5.80
C GLU A 462 19.29 -9.26 5.07
N ARG A 463 18.48 -8.36 5.56
CA ARG A 463 17.48 -7.71 4.73
C ARG A 463 17.94 -6.28 4.59
N ASP A 464 17.97 -5.79 3.35
CA ASP A 464 18.26 -4.39 3.01
C ASP A 464 17.22 -3.44 3.66
N ILE A 465 17.20 -3.41 5.00
CA ILE A 465 16.32 -2.54 5.77
C ILE A 465 16.89 -1.15 5.68
N PHE A 466 16.31 -0.32 4.83
CA PHE A 466 16.69 1.08 4.78
C PHE A 466 16.09 1.82 5.99
N ALA A 467 16.98 2.36 6.82
CA ALA A 467 16.57 3.04 8.05
C ALA A 467 15.88 4.39 7.75
N ILE A 468 14.92 4.73 8.59
CA ILE A 468 14.04 5.88 8.38
C ILE A 468 14.83 7.20 8.41
N LYS A 469 15.62 7.47 9.46
CA LYS A 469 16.33 8.75 9.61
C LYS A 469 17.40 8.99 8.51
N PRO A 470 18.26 8.02 8.16
CA PRO A 470 19.18 8.18 7.04
C PRO A 470 18.50 8.46 5.70
N PHE A 471 17.38 7.77 5.41
CA PHE A 471 16.60 8.04 4.21
C PHE A 471 16.06 9.48 4.20
N ILE A 472 15.36 9.88 5.27
CA ILE A 472 14.78 11.23 5.41
C ILE A 472 15.85 12.30 5.15
N LYS A 473 17.01 12.20 5.81
CA LYS A 473 18.12 13.16 5.67
C LYS A 473 18.59 13.25 4.22
N ARG A 474 18.83 12.10 3.58
CA ARG A 474 19.29 12.04 2.19
C ARG A 474 18.24 12.56 1.22
N ARG A 475 16.97 12.17 1.40
CA ARG A 475 15.84 12.59 0.56
C ARG A 475 15.63 14.10 0.62
N ILE A 476 15.57 14.68 1.81
CA ILE A 476 15.39 16.11 2.00
C ILE A 476 16.53 16.90 1.34
N ARG A 477 17.78 16.48 1.51
CA ARG A 477 18.94 17.10 0.87
C ARG A 477 18.82 17.06 -0.66
N SER A 478 18.47 15.91 -1.22
CA SER A 478 18.29 15.74 -2.66
C SER A 478 17.16 16.61 -3.20
N VAL A 479 15.98 16.58 -2.57
CA VAL A 479 14.83 17.36 -3.00
C VAL A 479 15.13 18.87 -2.95
N LYS A 480 15.77 19.37 -1.89
CA LYS A 480 16.21 20.77 -1.80
C LYS A 480 17.16 21.14 -2.95
N ALA A 481 18.09 20.28 -3.31
CA ALA A 481 19.01 20.52 -4.43
C ALA A 481 18.27 20.53 -5.77
N GLN A 482 17.28 19.67 -5.96
CA GLN A 482 16.46 19.61 -7.17
C GLN A 482 15.56 20.86 -7.30
N LEU A 483 14.88 21.25 -6.22
CA LEU A 483 14.05 22.49 -6.21
C LEU A 483 14.86 23.74 -6.45
N ALA A 484 16.13 23.77 -6.03
CA ALA A 484 17.06 24.87 -6.29
C ALA A 484 17.73 24.81 -7.68
N GLY A 485 17.38 23.82 -8.53
CA GLY A 485 17.99 23.62 -9.85
C GLY A 485 19.45 23.15 -9.82
N LYS A 486 19.98 22.73 -8.65
CA LYS A 486 21.37 22.28 -8.46
C LYS A 486 21.56 20.79 -8.77
N SER A 487 20.49 20.03 -8.92
CA SER A 487 20.48 18.61 -9.29
C SER A 487 19.26 18.30 -10.14
N LYS A 488 19.36 17.32 -11.03
CA LYS A 488 18.22 16.79 -11.80
C LYS A 488 17.58 15.58 -11.13
N GLY A 489 18.15 15.09 -10.03
CA GLY A 489 17.73 13.82 -9.43
C GLY A 489 18.13 12.60 -10.26
N VAL A 490 17.77 11.41 -9.78
CA VAL A 490 18.04 10.13 -10.42
C VAL A 490 16.76 9.64 -11.10
N LYS A 491 16.82 9.31 -12.38
CA LYS A 491 15.72 8.63 -13.08
C LYS A 491 15.72 7.16 -12.70
N ILE A 492 14.56 6.64 -12.34
CA ILE A 492 14.35 5.23 -12.04
C ILE A 492 13.44 4.67 -13.11
N GLU A 493 13.92 3.70 -13.86
CA GLU A 493 13.13 3.00 -14.88
C GLU A 493 12.37 1.85 -14.20
N GLY A 494 11.08 1.72 -14.50
CA GLY A 494 10.29 0.57 -14.08
C GLY A 494 10.88 -0.73 -14.61
N ARG A 495 10.65 -1.84 -13.92
CA ARG A 495 10.93 -3.17 -14.49
C ARG A 495 10.11 -3.28 -15.76
N GLY A 496 10.77 -3.14 -16.92
CA GLY A 496 10.14 -3.38 -18.21
C GLY A 496 9.36 -4.70 -18.14
N GLY A 497 8.10 -4.67 -18.53
CA GLY A 497 7.26 -5.85 -18.51
C GLY A 497 8.02 -7.03 -19.11
N ARG A 498 7.86 -8.23 -18.55
CA ARG A 498 8.45 -9.50 -19.04
C ARG A 498 7.95 -9.86 -20.44
N GLY A 499 8.14 -8.97 -21.40
CA GLY A 499 7.78 -9.07 -22.80
C GLY A 499 8.95 -8.70 -23.69
N GLY A 500 10.07 -9.36 -23.49
CA GLY A 500 11.25 -9.20 -24.34
C GLY A 500 12.34 -10.13 -23.83
N ARG A 501 12.31 -11.41 -24.20
CA ARG A 501 13.52 -12.21 -24.25
C ARG A 501 14.51 -11.42 -25.07
N GLY A 502 15.44 -10.73 -24.40
CA GLY A 502 16.63 -10.18 -25.05
C GLY A 502 17.27 -11.29 -25.85
N GLY A 503 17.21 -11.18 -27.16
CA GLY A 503 17.87 -12.09 -28.07
C GLY A 503 19.30 -12.22 -27.61
N ARG A 504 19.76 -13.43 -27.33
CA ARG A 504 21.18 -13.73 -27.20
C ARG A 504 21.83 -13.13 -28.44
N PRO A 505 22.91 -12.36 -28.30
CA PRO A 505 23.67 -11.94 -29.47
C PRO A 505 24.05 -13.18 -30.25
N PRO A 506 24.01 -13.13 -31.59
CA PRO A 506 24.36 -14.29 -32.40
C PRO A 506 25.77 -14.74 -32.04
N ARG A 507 25.92 -16.01 -31.64
CA ARG A 507 27.20 -16.65 -31.43
C ARG A 507 27.98 -16.48 -32.73
N ARG A 508 29.05 -15.71 -32.72
CA ARG A 508 30.04 -15.71 -33.80
C ARG A 508 30.48 -17.15 -34.02
N GLN A 509 30.12 -17.71 -35.16
CA GLN A 509 30.66 -18.98 -35.60
C GLN A 509 32.16 -18.75 -35.89
N ALA A 510 33.00 -19.54 -35.24
CA ALA A 510 34.41 -19.62 -35.59
C ALA A 510 34.51 -20.17 -37.02
N PRO A 511 35.50 -19.74 -37.80
CA PRO A 511 35.74 -20.26 -39.15
C PRO A 511 35.96 -21.77 -39.08
N ARG A 512 35.28 -22.51 -39.95
CA ARG A 512 35.55 -23.93 -40.17
C ARG A 512 36.94 -24.03 -40.80
N GLU A 513 37.90 -24.70 -40.17
CA GLU A 513 39.10 -25.20 -40.80
C GLU A 513 38.73 -26.26 -41.86
N GLU A 514 39.10 -25.98 -43.09
CA GLU A 514 39.04 -26.95 -44.19
C GLU A 514 40.05 -28.05 -43.91
N SER A 515 39.54 -29.27 -43.70
CA SER A 515 40.38 -30.47 -43.64
C SER A 515 40.93 -30.76 -45.03
N ARG A 516 42.25 -30.59 -45.19
CA ARG A 516 43.00 -31.08 -46.34
C ARG A 516 42.91 -32.61 -46.35
N ALA A 517 42.51 -33.15 -47.51
CA ALA A 517 42.61 -34.55 -47.83
C ALA A 517 44.08 -34.97 -48.03
N PRO A 518 44.51 -36.18 -47.67
CA PRO A 518 45.79 -36.68 -48.01
C PRO A 518 45.81 -37.11 -49.48
N LYS A 519 46.93 -36.76 -50.15
CA LYS A 519 47.29 -37.31 -51.42
C LYS A 519 48.07 -38.64 -51.21
N ASP A 520 47.73 -39.56 -52.07
CA ASP A 520 48.27 -40.87 -52.42
C ASP A 520 47.71 -42.10 -51.73
#